data_03913fe94d196e0ab6c50c91d0ff1a0b
#
_entry.id   03913fe94d196e0ab6c50c91d0ff1a0b
#
_cell.length_a   1.000
_cell.length_b   1.000
_cell.length_c   1.000
_cell.angle_alpha   90.00
_cell.angle_beta   90.00
_cell.angle_gamma   90.00
#
_symmetry.space_group_name_H-M   'P 1'
#
loop_
_entity.id
_entity.type
_entity.pdbx_description
1 polymer ?
#
loop_
_entity_poly.entity_id
_entity_poly.type
_entity_poly.pdbx_seq_one_letter_code
_entity_poly.pdbx_strand_id
1 'polypeptide(L)'
;VTKVFVELHQRGLIYRAKRLVNWHPGLETAISDLEVENIEIKGHMWHLRYPLADGVTYQFPIAHDEEGKPTEWETRDYIIVATTRPETMLGDSGIAVHPEDARYAGLVGKFVTLPLVGRRIPIVADDYADPALGTGAVKITPAHDFNDFEVGVRNNLEQINVFTANGAIISDDF
;
A
#
# COMPACT_ATOMS: atom_id res chain seq x y z
N VAL A 1 -0.32 6.44 -40.47
CA VAL A 1 -0.04 6.30 -39.03
C VAL A 1 -0.51 7.54 -38.28
N THR A 2 -0.02 8.77 -38.58
CA THR A 2 -0.32 10.01 -37.82
C THR A 2 -1.82 10.32 -37.74
N LYS A 3 -2.57 10.19 -38.85
CA LYS A 3 -4.02 10.44 -38.86
C LYS A 3 -4.76 9.54 -37.85
N VAL A 4 -4.47 8.24 -37.84
CA VAL A 4 -5.10 7.28 -36.93
C VAL A 4 -4.75 7.61 -35.47
N PHE A 5 -3.49 7.96 -35.20
CA PHE A 5 -3.05 8.38 -33.86
C PHE A 5 -3.84 9.60 -33.35
N VAL A 6 -3.98 10.63 -34.22
CA VAL A 6 -4.73 11.85 -33.88
C VAL A 6 -6.21 11.55 -33.63
N GLU A 7 -6.83 10.72 -34.49
CA GLU A 7 -8.24 10.30 -34.32
C GLU A 7 -8.45 9.53 -33.01
N LEU A 8 -7.56 8.60 -32.65
CA LEU A 8 -7.63 7.85 -31.40
C LEU A 8 -7.48 8.77 -30.18
N HIS A 9 -6.55 9.74 -30.24
CA HIS A 9 -6.38 10.73 -29.19
C HIS A 9 -7.64 11.62 -29.05
N GLN A 10 -8.20 12.11 -30.16
CA GLN A 10 -9.43 12.92 -30.14
C GLN A 10 -10.63 12.17 -29.56
N ARG A 11 -10.69 10.85 -29.73
CA ARG A 11 -11.71 9.97 -29.14
C ARG A 11 -11.44 9.59 -27.69
N GLY A 12 -10.32 10.04 -27.08
CA GLY A 12 -9.93 9.70 -25.73
C GLY A 12 -9.44 8.25 -25.51
N LEU A 13 -9.21 7.50 -26.63
CA LEU A 13 -8.76 6.12 -26.58
C LEU A 13 -7.25 5.97 -26.30
N ILE A 14 -6.48 7.02 -26.58
CA ILE A 14 -5.08 7.14 -26.18
C ILE A 14 -4.86 8.46 -25.46
N TYR A 15 -4.04 8.42 -24.44
CA TYR A 15 -3.72 9.59 -23.62
C TYR A 15 -2.29 9.45 -23.05
N ARG A 16 -1.74 10.54 -22.56
CA ARG A 16 -0.43 10.56 -21.90
C ARG A 16 -0.65 10.56 -20.39
N ALA A 17 -0.13 9.53 -19.70
CA ALA A 17 -0.18 9.44 -18.25
C ALA A 17 1.08 8.72 -17.71
N LYS A 18 1.31 8.83 -16.39
CA LYS A 18 2.28 8.00 -15.70
C LYS A 18 1.68 6.60 -15.51
N ARG A 19 2.51 5.57 -15.66
CA ARG A 19 2.17 4.17 -15.35
C ARG A 19 3.32 3.54 -14.59
N LEU A 20 2.99 2.55 -13.75
CA LEU A 20 4.01 1.66 -13.22
C LEU A 20 4.61 0.81 -14.34
N VAL A 21 5.91 0.64 -14.28
CA VAL A 21 6.68 -0.21 -15.19
C VAL A 21 7.73 -0.98 -14.38
N ASN A 22 8.14 -2.14 -14.88
CA ASN A 22 9.35 -2.78 -14.38
C ASN A 22 10.55 -1.92 -14.74
N TRP A 23 11.40 -1.66 -13.77
CA TRP A 23 12.53 -0.73 -13.89
C TRP A 23 13.84 -1.41 -13.51
N HIS A 24 14.86 -1.27 -14.35
CA HIS A 24 16.21 -1.77 -14.06
C HIS A 24 17.11 -0.62 -13.57
N PRO A 25 17.40 -0.54 -12.25
CA PRO A 25 18.11 0.61 -11.68
C PRO A 25 19.56 0.74 -12.15
N GLY A 26 20.21 -0.37 -12.49
CA GLY A 26 21.60 -0.34 -13.00
C GLY A 26 21.71 0.14 -14.45
N LEU A 27 20.67 0.01 -15.25
CA LEU A 27 20.60 0.52 -16.63
C LEU A 27 19.77 1.81 -16.72
N GLU A 28 19.12 2.19 -15.64
CA GLU A 28 18.22 3.35 -15.53
C GLU A 28 17.18 3.39 -16.67
N THR A 29 16.54 2.24 -16.94
CA THR A 29 15.56 2.09 -18.00
C THR A 29 14.40 1.19 -17.61
N ALA A 30 13.24 1.41 -18.25
CA ALA A 30 12.12 0.47 -18.19
C ALA A 30 12.50 -0.81 -18.93
N ILE A 31 12.03 -1.94 -18.41
CA ILE A 31 12.17 -3.28 -19.02
C ILE A 31 10.78 -3.89 -19.22
N SER A 32 10.67 -4.81 -20.18
CA SER A 32 9.42 -5.54 -20.42
C SER A 32 9.20 -6.63 -19.36
N ASP A 33 7.95 -7.06 -19.17
CA ASP A 33 7.62 -8.15 -18.26
C ASP A 33 8.32 -9.47 -18.63
N LEU A 34 8.64 -9.66 -19.90
CA LEU A 34 9.37 -10.85 -20.39
C LEU A 34 10.85 -10.87 -19.98
N GLU A 35 11.40 -9.73 -19.56
CA GLU A 35 12.78 -9.59 -19.09
C GLU A 35 12.90 -9.73 -17.58
N VAL A 36 11.77 -9.89 -16.87
CA VAL A 36 11.73 -10.06 -15.42
C VAL A 36 11.81 -11.55 -15.08
N GLU A 37 12.82 -11.93 -14.33
CA GLU A 37 12.97 -13.27 -13.76
C GLU A 37 12.56 -13.27 -12.29
N ASN A 38 11.61 -14.15 -11.94
CA ASN A 38 11.21 -14.36 -10.55
C ASN A 38 12.17 -15.37 -9.90
N ILE A 39 12.93 -14.91 -8.92
CA ILE A 39 13.86 -15.74 -8.15
C ILE A 39 13.39 -15.83 -6.72
N GLU A 40 13.25 -17.07 -6.21
CA GLU A 40 12.97 -17.27 -4.78
C GLU A 40 14.18 -16.89 -3.94
N ILE A 41 13.99 -15.98 -3.00
CA ILE A 41 14.99 -15.58 -2.02
C ILE A 41 14.45 -15.76 -0.60
N LYS A 42 15.35 -16.06 0.33
CA LYS A 42 14.98 -16.10 1.75
C LYS A 42 14.82 -14.67 2.26
N GLY A 43 13.56 -14.25 2.43
CA GLY A 43 13.20 -12.91 2.90
C GLY A 43 12.75 -12.89 4.37
N HIS A 44 12.32 -11.71 4.82
CA HIS A 44 11.75 -11.46 6.13
C HIS A 44 10.40 -10.77 5.99
N MET A 45 9.48 -11.05 6.91
CA MET A 45 8.24 -10.31 7.08
C MET A 45 8.42 -9.32 8.22
N TRP A 46 8.29 -8.04 7.92
CA TRP A 46 8.41 -6.93 8.87
C TRP A 46 7.04 -6.51 9.35
N HIS A 47 6.85 -6.43 10.68
CA HIS A 47 5.64 -5.92 11.29
C HIS A 47 5.88 -4.50 11.79
N LEU A 48 5.17 -3.55 11.21
CA LEU A 48 5.33 -2.13 11.48
C LEU A 48 4.09 -1.59 12.19
N ARG A 49 4.29 -0.82 13.27
CA ARG A 49 3.21 -0.14 13.98
C ARG A 49 3.01 1.25 13.41
N TYR A 50 1.79 1.53 12.96
CA TYR A 50 1.37 2.84 12.49
C TYR A 50 0.45 3.45 13.53
N PRO A 51 0.90 4.49 14.29
CA PRO A 51 0.07 5.15 15.30
C PRO A 51 -1.21 5.72 14.69
N LEU A 52 -2.34 5.51 15.34
CA LEU A 52 -3.59 6.15 14.96
C LEU A 52 -3.50 7.64 15.25
N ALA A 53 -3.97 8.45 14.30
CA ALA A 53 -4.01 9.90 14.46
C ALA A 53 -5.16 10.33 15.37
N ASP A 54 -5.10 11.59 15.83
CA ASP A 54 -6.20 12.27 16.53
C ASP A 54 -6.62 11.60 17.86
N GLY A 55 -5.73 10.80 18.48
CA GLY A 55 -6.04 10.10 19.73
C GLY A 55 -7.08 8.98 19.59
N VAL A 56 -7.32 8.50 18.37
CA VAL A 56 -8.23 7.38 18.11
C VAL A 56 -7.67 6.11 18.74
N THR A 57 -8.52 5.33 19.38
CA THR A 57 -8.22 3.98 19.89
C THR A 57 -9.30 3.01 19.45
N TYR A 58 -8.99 1.71 19.46
CA TYR A 58 -9.95 0.66 19.15
C TYR A 58 -9.67 -0.59 19.96
N GLN A 59 -10.67 -1.49 20.02
CA GLN A 59 -10.54 -2.77 20.69
C GLN A 59 -10.11 -3.82 19.68
N PHE A 60 -8.97 -4.46 19.93
CA PHE A 60 -8.46 -5.54 19.09
C PHE A 60 -8.56 -6.88 19.82
N PRO A 61 -9.16 -7.93 19.24
CA PRO A 61 -9.26 -9.23 19.88
C PRO A 61 -7.88 -9.89 19.96
N ILE A 62 -7.50 -10.36 21.15
CA ILE A 62 -6.21 -11.00 21.41
C ILE A 62 -6.33 -12.47 21.78
N ALA A 63 -7.53 -12.93 22.18
CA ALA A 63 -7.83 -14.34 22.44
C ALA A 63 -9.21 -14.70 21.88
N HIS A 64 -9.37 -15.98 21.53
CA HIS A 64 -10.60 -16.53 21.00
C HIS A 64 -10.90 -17.87 21.68
N ASP A 65 -12.19 -18.23 21.79
CA ASP A 65 -12.65 -19.54 22.24
C ASP A 65 -12.54 -20.58 21.10
N GLU A 66 -12.96 -21.81 21.40
CA GLU A 66 -12.96 -22.93 20.44
C GLU A 66 -13.90 -22.70 19.24
N GLU A 67 -14.87 -21.80 19.37
CA GLU A 67 -15.80 -21.43 18.32
C GLU A 67 -15.30 -20.22 17.49
N GLY A 68 -14.11 -19.67 17.83
CA GLY A 68 -13.50 -18.52 17.16
C GLY A 68 -14.08 -17.16 17.62
N LYS A 69 -14.85 -17.13 18.71
CA LYS A 69 -15.41 -15.90 19.24
C LYS A 69 -14.38 -15.20 20.15
N PRO A 70 -14.18 -13.88 20.00
CA PRO A 70 -13.26 -13.15 20.85
C PRO A 70 -13.61 -13.23 22.34
N THR A 71 -12.62 -13.54 23.17
CA THR A 71 -12.75 -13.64 24.64
C THR A 71 -11.99 -12.57 25.39
N GLU A 72 -10.90 -12.05 24.78
CA GLU A 72 -10.10 -10.98 25.38
C GLU A 72 -9.82 -9.89 24.36
N TRP A 73 -9.72 -8.66 24.84
CA TRP A 73 -9.54 -7.47 24.03
C TRP A 73 -8.41 -6.59 24.55
N GLU A 74 -7.64 -6.03 23.63
CA GLU A 74 -6.61 -5.03 23.91
C GLU A 74 -7.03 -3.68 23.30
N THR A 75 -6.90 -2.61 24.09
CA THR A 75 -7.06 -1.26 23.55
C THR A 75 -5.78 -0.85 22.83
N ARG A 76 -5.88 -0.53 21.55
CA ARG A 76 -4.76 -0.11 20.71
C ARG A 76 -4.94 1.30 20.19
N ASP A 77 -3.85 2.04 20.19
CA ASP A 77 -3.70 3.36 19.55
C ASP A 77 -2.85 3.28 18.25
N TYR A 78 -2.65 2.08 17.73
CA TYR A 78 -1.90 1.79 16.51
C TYR A 78 -2.50 0.64 15.72
N ILE A 79 -2.25 0.61 14.40
CA ILE A 79 -2.51 -0.55 13.55
C ILE A 79 -1.17 -1.19 13.15
N ILE A 80 -1.14 -2.52 13.03
CA ILE A 80 0.05 -3.25 12.59
C ILE A 80 -0.15 -3.66 11.13
N VAL A 81 0.82 -3.32 10.30
CA VAL A 81 0.92 -3.82 8.92
C VAL A 81 2.10 -4.76 8.78
N ALA A 82 2.00 -5.76 7.91
CA ALA A 82 3.08 -6.69 7.60
C ALA A 82 3.57 -6.47 6.16
N THR A 83 4.88 -6.41 5.97
CA THR A 83 5.48 -6.18 4.65
C THR A 83 6.80 -6.92 4.47
N THR A 84 7.09 -7.35 3.25
CA THR A 84 8.40 -7.85 2.84
C THR A 84 9.31 -6.74 2.30
N ARG A 85 8.75 -5.54 2.03
CA ARG A 85 9.45 -4.39 1.42
C ARG A 85 9.36 -3.15 2.30
N PRO A 86 10.05 -3.14 3.47
CA PRO A 86 9.98 -2.01 4.42
C PRO A 86 10.51 -0.70 3.82
N GLU A 87 11.41 -0.76 2.84
CA GLU A 87 11.98 0.40 2.16
C GLU A 87 10.94 1.26 1.43
N THR A 88 9.83 0.67 0.97
CA THR A 88 8.77 1.40 0.28
C THR A 88 7.82 2.12 1.24
N MET A 89 7.91 1.87 2.55
CA MET A 89 7.05 2.47 3.57
C MET A 89 7.01 4.00 3.51
N LEU A 90 8.12 4.63 3.17
CA LEU A 90 8.22 6.09 3.07
C LEU A 90 7.23 6.68 2.04
N GLY A 91 6.82 5.88 1.04
CA GLY A 91 5.86 6.23 0.00
C GLY A 91 4.43 5.77 0.28
N ASP A 92 4.15 5.24 1.47
CA ASP A 92 2.79 4.82 1.80
C ASP A 92 1.83 6.01 1.80
N SER A 93 0.69 5.84 1.17
CA SER A 93 -0.36 6.85 1.07
C SER A 93 -1.71 6.38 1.64
N GLY A 94 -1.78 5.13 2.12
CA GLY A 94 -2.95 4.59 2.79
C GLY A 94 -2.67 3.24 3.46
N ILE A 95 -3.64 2.81 4.29
CA ILE A 95 -3.75 1.44 4.79
C ILE A 95 -5.08 0.89 4.30
N ALA A 96 -5.08 -0.30 3.68
CA ALA A 96 -6.28 -1.02 3.33
C ALA A 96 -6.63 -2.05 4.40
N VAL A 97 -7.92 -2.16 4.70
CA VAL A 97 -8.51 -3.21 5.51
C VAL A 97 -9.73 -3.77 4.78
N HIS A 98 -10.04 -5.05 4.98
CA HIS A 98 -11.21 -5.62 4.33
C HIS A 98 -12.50 -5.01 4.89
N PRO A 99 -13.49 -4.68 4.05
CA PRO A 99 -14.74 -4.02 4.50
C PRO A 99 -15.54 -4.86 5.50
N GLU A 100 -15.43 -6.19 5.46
CA GLU A 100 -16.10 -7.12 6.38
C GLU A 100 -15.24 -7.50 7.59
N ASP A 101 -14.00 -6.99 7.70
CA ASP A 101 -13.16 -7.29 8.86
C ASP A 101 -13.62 -6.46 10.09
N ALA A 102 -14.37 -7.13 10.97
CA ALA A 102 -14.91 -6.53 12.18
C ALA A 102 -13.84 -5.93 13.10
N ARG A 103 -12.58 -6.41 13.02
CA ARG A 103 -11.46 -5.90 13.84
C ARG A 103 -11.17 -4.43 13.54
N TYR A 104 -11.38 -4.01 12.29
CA TYR A 104 -11.00 -2.69 11.78
C TYR A 104 -12.19 -1.84 11.31
N ALA A 105 -13.42 -2.35 11.38
CA ALA A 105 -14.61 -1.66 10.87
C ALA A 105 -14.76 -0.23 11.41
N GLY A 106 -14.42 0.01 12.70
CA GLY A 106 -14.46 1.33 13.32
C GLY A 106 -13.33 2.27 12.90
N LEU A 107 -12.33 1.79 12.16
CA LEU A 107 -11.16 2.55 11.74
C LEU A 107 -11.25 3.06 10.30
N VAL A 108 -12.13 2.52 9.47
CA VAL A 108 -12.33 2.99 8.09
C VAL A 108 -12.70 4.47 8.08
N GLY A 109 -11.99 5.25 7.27
CA GLY A 109 -12.12 6.71 7.22
C GLY A 109 -11.37 7.46 8.32
N LYS A 110 -10.71 6.75 9.26
CA LYS A 110 -9.76 7.35 10.21
C LYS A 110 -8.38 7.44 9.56
N PHE A 111 -7.41 7.97 10.31
CA PHE A 111 -6.08 8.21 9.82
C PHE A 111 -5.04 7.58 10.75
N VAL A 112 -3.88 7.27 10.17
CA VAL A 112 -2.66 6.95 10.90
C VAL A 112 -1.59 8.00 10.60
N THR A 113 -0.61 8.09 11.48
CA THR A 113 0.62 8.85 11.25
C THR A 113 1.69 7.88 10.73
N LEU A 114 2.17 8.10 9.51
CA LEU A 114 3.22 7.29 8.91
C LEU A 114 4.51 7.43 9.73
N PRO A 115 5.07 6.34 10.26
CA PRO A 115 6.31 6.40 11.03
C PRO A 115 7.46 7.02 10.23
N LEU A 116 8.40 7.67 10.90
CA LEU A 116 9.57 8.37 10.38
C LEU A 116 9.25 9.65 9.57
N VAL A 117 8.19 9.63 8.76
CA VAL A 117 7.79 10.73 7.85
C VAL A 117 6.83 11.71 8.53
N GLY A 118 5.98 11.22 9.45
CA GLY A 118 4.95 12.05 10.08
C GLY A 118 3.74 12.36 9.19
N ARG A 119 3.68 11.83 7.97
CA ARG A 119 2.56 12.03 7.05
C ARG A 119 1.30 11.36 7.60
N ARG A 120 0.18 12.08 7.51
CA ARG A 120 -1.14 11.56 7.85
C ARG A 120 -1.73 10.86 6.64
N ILE A 121 -1.99 9.54 6.76
CA ILE A 121 -2.54 8.70 5.67
C ILE A 121 -3.84 8.03 6.11
N PRO A 122 -4.83 7.88 5.21
CA PRO A 122 -6.15 7.31 5.54
C PRO A 122 -6.11 5.78 5.68
N ILE A 123 -7.06 5.27 6.47
CA ILE A 123 -7.45 3.86 6.47
C ILE A 123 -8.66 3.71 5.56
N VAL A 124 -8.54 2.89 4.52
CA VAL A 124 -9.56 2.66 3.49
C VAL A 124 -10.09 1.23 3.56
N ALA A 125 -11.34 1.04 3.13
CA ALA A 125 -11.92 -0.28 2.96
C ALA A 125 -11.67 -0.75 1.52
N ASP A 126 -11.02 -1.92 1.37
CA ASP A 126 -10.75 -2.51 0.05
C ASP A 126 -10.63 -4.03 0.16
N ASP A 127 -11.28 -4.75 -0.76
CA ASP A 127 -11.30 -6.23 -0.81
C ASP A 127 -9.91 -6.83 -1.09
N TYR A 128 -8.96 -6.01 -1.47
CA TYR A 128 -7.55 -6.40 -1.62
C TYR A 128 -6.93 -6.88 -0.31
N ALA A 129 -7.36 -6.32 0.83
CA ALA A 129 -6.88 -6.74 2.15
C ALA A 129 -7.55 -8.05 2.56
N ASP A 130 -6.78 -9.14 2.66
CA ASP A 130 -7.27 -10.43 3.11
C ASP A 130 -7.20 -10.52 4.65
N PRO A 131 -8.34 -10.67 5.36
CA PRO A 131 -8.38 -10.79 6.81
C PRO A 131 -7.64 -12.00 7.37
N ALA A 132 -7.41 -13.04 6.55
CA ALA A 132 -6.71 -14.25 6.91
C ALA A 132 -5.19 -14.16 6.74
N LEU A 133 -4.69 -13.13 6.04
CA LEU A 133 -3.26 -12.96 5.79
C LEU A 133 -2.64 -11.92 6.73
N GLY A 134 -1.56 -12.32 7.40
CA GLY A 134 -0.78 -11.45 8.28
C GLY A 134 -1.64 -10.81 9.37
N THR A 135 -1.74 -9.48 9.37
CA THR A 135 -2.56 -8.73 10.34
C THR A 135 -3.97 -8.42 9.81
N GLY A 136 -4.26 -8.70 8.54
CA GLY A 136 -5.48 -8.28 7.86
C GLY A 136 -5.47 -6.79 7.44
N ALA A 137 -4.40 -6.06 7.77
CA ALA A 137 -4.20 -4.68 7.36
C ALA A 137 -2.97 -4.59 6.45
N VAL A 138 -3.12 -3.95 5.29
CA VAL A 138 -2.09 -3.86 4.25
C VAL A 138 -1.72 -2.41 4.04
N LYS A 139 -0.41 -2.11 4.08
CA LYS A 139 0.09 -0.80 3.66
C LYS A 139 -0.09 -0.63 2.15
N ILE A 140 -0.43 0.54 1.68
CA ILE A 140 -0.65 0.82 0.26
C ILE A 140 0.36 1.85 -0.22
N THR A 141 1.23 1.39 -1.15
CA THR A 141 2.29 2.20 -1.77
C THR A 141 2.09 2.25 -3.28
N PRO A 142 1.17 3.08 -3.79
CA PRO A 142 0.73 3.02 -5.19
C PRO A 142 1.81 3.28 -6.23
N ALA A 143 2.91 3.94 -5.86
CA ALA A 143 4.03 4.22 -6.76
C ALA A 143 5.02 3.04 -6.92
N HIS A 144 4.92 1.97 -6.09
CA HIS A 144 5.94 0.93 -6.00
C HIS A 144 5.41 -0.51 -6.03
N ASP A 145 4.10 -0.70 -6.19
CA ASP A 145 3.48 -2.01 -6.33
C ASP A 145 2.27 -1.93 -7.26
N PHE A 146 2.13 -2.90 -8.18
CA PHE A 146 1.06 -2.90 -9.17
C PHE A 146 -0.33 -3.09 -8.56
N ASN A 147 -0.44 -3.93 -7.54
CA ASN A 147 -1.71 -4.15 -6.84
C ASN A 147 -2.07 -2.93 -6.00
N ASP A 148 -1.09 -2.36 -5.29
CA ASP A 148 -1.29 -1.13 -4.52
C ASP A 148 -1.66 0.06 -5.41
N PHE A 149 -1.16 0.09 -6.65
CA PHE A 149 -1.56 1.09 -7.64
C PHE A 149 -3.06 1.03 -7.93
N GLU A 150 -3.61 -0.17 -8.15
CA GLU A 150 -5.04 -0.36 -8.41
C GLU A 150 -5.89 0.04 -7.18
N VAL A 151 -5.44 -0.34 -5.96
CA VAL A 151 -6.08 0.13 -4.72
C VAL A 151 -6.01 1.64 -4.61
N GLY A 152 -4.87 2.22 -4.93
CA GLY A 152 -4.65 3.66 -4.91
C GLY A 152 -5.60 4.42 -5.85
N VAL A 153 -5.80 3.91 -7.07
CA VAL A 153 -6.73 4.49 -8.04
C VAL A 153 -8.16 4.42 -7.53
N ARG A 154 -8.62 3.27 -7.03
CA ARG A 154 -9.98 3.10 -6.51
C ARG A 154 -10.29 4.00 -5.31
N ASN A 155 -9.29 4.21 -4.45
CA ASN A 155 -9.43 4.96 -3.20
C ASN A 155 -8.87 6.39 -3.29
N ASN A 156 -8.46 6.85 -4.47
CA ASN A 156 -7.88 8.18 -4.72
C ASN A 156 -6.69 8.48 -3.80
N LEU A 157 -5.80 7.49 -3.61
CA LEU A 157 -4.58 7.63 -2.83
C LEU A 157 -3.45 8.24 -3.67
N GLU A 158 -2.58 9.00 -3.03
CA GLU A 158 -1.45 9.64 -3.68
C GLU A 158 -0.38 8.63 -4.12
N GLN A 159 0.25 8.89 -5.28
CA GLN A 159 1.36 8.10 -5.79
C GLN A 159 2.67 8.83 -5.46
N ILE A 160 3.36 8.37 -4.43
CA ILE A 160 4.59 8.99 -3.91
C ILE A 160 5.78 8.11 -4.29
N ASN A 161 6.59 8.59 -5.23
CA ASN A 161 7.83 7.92 -5.61
C ASN A 161 8.91 8.20 -4.57
N VAL A 162 9.53 7.15 -4.03
CA VAL A 162 10.60 7.24 -3.01
C VAL A 162 11.96 6.81 -3.51
N PHE A 163 12.08 6.44 -4.80
CA PHE A 163 13.35 6.00 -5.38
C PHE A 163 13.81 6.91 -6.52
N THR A 164 15.10 7.13 -6.56
CA THR A 164 15.80 7.72 -7.72
C THR A 164 15.90 6.70 -8.87
N ALA A 165 16.34 7.14 -10.06
CA ALA A 165 16.49 6.27 -11.21
C ALA A 165 17.45 5.08 -10.95
N ASN A 166 18.49 5.26 -10.14
CA ASN A 166 19.43 4.21 -9.76
C ASN A 166 19.00 3.38 -8.54
N GLY A 167 17.76 3.58 -8.04
CA GLY A 167 17.18 2.81 -6.93
C GLY A 167 17.58 3.26 -5.53
N ALA A 168 18.27 4.39 -5.39
CA ALA A 168 18.53 4.98 -4.08
C ALA A 168 17.25 5.66 -3.52
N ILE A 169 17.14 5.73 -2.20
CA ILE A 169 16.04 6.46 -1.55
C ILE A 169 16.24 7.97 -1.77
N ILE A 170 15.18 8.67 -2.17
CA ILE A 170 15.14 10.12 -2.23
C ILE A 170 15.09 10.63 -0.80
N SER A 171 16.15 11.34 -0.34
CA SER A 171 16.29 11.75 1.07
C SER A 171 15.74 13.13 1.38
N ASP A 172 15.48 13.95 0.37
CA ASP A 172 15.24 15.39 0.53
C ASP A 172 13.73 15.75 0.58
N ASP A 173 12.83 14.76 0.39
CA ASP A 173 11.38 14.98 0.25
C ASP A 173 10.52 14.37 1.39
N PHE A 174 11.14 13.95 2.53
CA PHE A 174 10.41 13.31 3.64
C PHE A 174 10.45 14.11 4.92
#